data_ce677cc4acffee59901302d055407cef
#
_entry.id   ce677cc4acffee59901302d055407cef
#
_cell.length_a   1.000
_cell.length_b   1.000
_cell.length_c   1.000
_cell.angle_alpha   90.00
_cell.angle_beta   90.00
_cell.angle_gamma   90.00
#
_symmetry.space_group_name_H-M   'P 1'
#
loop_
_entity.id
_entity.type
_entity.pdbx_description
1 polymer ?
#
loop_
_entity_poly.entity_id
_entity_poly.type
_entity_poly.pdbx_seq_one_letter_code
_entity_poly.pdbx_strand_id
1 'polypeptide(L)'
;MNDDALMAKLMAAFDDDAAPDQAGDEPRPSEQPFDTQRFLAGLDAHAAAKAGPYLEQAMIDAENAGDDAGLLTVLNETMGFYRSQGRHKENQWIVQRALELATRMGITGTEAWTTTLINAATAMRAAGQYDQSEDLYKQAQASSERTLAPSDRRLAALHNNLSMLYS
;
A
#
# COMPACT_ATOMS: atom_id res chain seq x y z
N MET A 1 -3.43 9.84 13.71
CA MET A 1 -4.36 8.71 13.62
C MET A 1 -3.59 7.44 13.91
N ASN A 2 -4.15 6.55 14.65
CA ASN A 2 -3.54 5.26 14.96
C ASN A 2 -4.25 4.13 14.21
N ASP A 3 -3.74 2.92 14.35
CA ASP A 3 -4.29 1.75 13.64
C ASP A 3 -5.76 1.52 13.98
N ASP A 4 -6.15 1.74 15.24
CA ASP A 4 -7.53 1.57 15.68
C ASP A 4 -8.47 2.56 15.01
N ALA A 5 -8.03 3.81 14.82
CA ALA A 5 -8.83 4.83 14.15
C ALA A 5 -9.01 4.51 12.67
N LEU A 6 -7.96 3.99 12.02
CA LEU A 6 -8.05 3.57 10.62
C LEU A 6 -8.99 2.39 10.46
N MET A 7 -8.89 1.39 11.35
CA MET A 7 -9.80 0.24 11.36
C MET A 7 -11.24 0.68 11.60
N ALA A 8 -11.46 1.62 12.50
CA ALA A 8 -12.81 2.14 12.76
C ALA A 8 -13.40 2.79 11.51
N LYS A 9 -12.61 3.53 10.74
CA LYS A 9 -13.06 4.13 9.49
C LYS A 9 -13.43 3.07 8.46
N LEU A 10 -12.60 2.03 8.32
CA LEU A 10 -12.86 0.94 7.41
C LEU A 10 -14.15 0.21 7.79
N MET A 11 -14.34 -0.08 9.07
CA MET A 11 -15.53 -0.76 9.57
C MET A 11 -16.79 0.09 9.41
N ALA A 12 -16.68 1.39 9.67
CA ALA A 12 -17.82 2.32 9.51
C ALA A 12 -18.26 2.38 8.05
N ALA A 13 -17.32 2.33 7.10
CA ALA A 13 -17.66 2.33 5.68
C ALA A 13 -18.41 1.05 5.28
N PHE A 14 -18.06 -0.09 5.85
CA PHE A 14 -18.80 -1.34 5.62
C PHE A 14 -20.23 -1.25 6.14
N ASP A 15 -20.43 -0.65 7.33
CA ASP A 15 -21.75 -0.47 7.91
C ASP A 15 -22.61 0.47 7.05
N ASP A 16 -22.02 1.54 6.54
CA ASP A 16 -22.70 2.48 5.64
C ASP A 16 -23.10 1.80 4.34
N ASP A 17 -22.21 0.98 3.79
CA ASP A 17 -22.49 0.23 2.57
C ASP A 17 -23.60 -0.81 2.76
N ALA A 18 -23.78 -1.27 3.96
CA ALA A 18 -24.84 -2.22 4.32
C ALA A 18 -26.19 -1.54 4.57
N ALA A 19 -26.26 -0.22 4.49
CA ALA A 19 -27.51 0.52 4.71
C ALA A 19 -28.58 0.11 3.69
N PRO A 20 -29.72 -0.40 4.10
CA PRO A 20 -30.68 -1.02 3.21
C PRO A 20 -31.49 -0.05 2.35
N ASP A 21 -31.40 1.23 2.62
CA ASP A 21 -32.24 2.25 1.99
C ASP A 21 -31.60 2.84 0.75
N GLN A 22 -30.42 2.38 0.41
CA GLN A 22 -29.83 2.81 -0.84
C GLN A 22 -30.67 2.23 -1.98
N ALA A 23 -31.20 3.09 -2.79
CA ALA A 23 -32.09 2.73 -3.87
C ALA A 23 -31.56 1.48 -4.57
N GLY A 24 -32.40 0.47 -4.70
CA GLY A 24 -31.99 -0.83 -5.19
C GLY A 24 -31.41 -0.87 -6.61
N ASP A 25 -31.34 0.28 -7.25
CA ASP A 25 -30.78 0.43 -8.61
C ASP A 25 -29.30 0.77 -8.61
N GLU A 26 -28.72 1.14 -7.44
CA GLU A 26 -27.28 1.37 -7.38
C GLU A 26 -26.55 0.04 -7.19
N PRO A 27 -25.51 -0.22 -8.03
CA PRO A 27 -24.75 -1.45 -7.86
C PRO A 27 -24.10 -1.47 -6.48
N ARG A 28 -24.04 -2.63 -5.87
CA ARG A 28 -23.35 -2.80 -4.60
C ARG A 28 -21.89 -2.43 -4.77
N PRO A 29 -21.21 -1.87 -3.75
CA PRO A 29 -19.80 -1.51 -3.87
C PRO A 29 -18.94 -2.64 -4.43
N SER A 30 -19.23 -3.89 -4.05
CA SER A 30 -18.50 -5.06 -4.55
C SER A 30 -18.77 -5.38 -6.03
N GLU A 31 -19.79 -4.80 -6.61
CA GLU A 31 -20.15 -4.99 -8.03
C GLU A 31 -19.55 -3.92 -8.93
N GLN A 32 -19.06 -2.84 -8.33
CA GLN A 32 -18.39 -1.77 -9.07
C GLN A 32 -16.90 -2.10 -9.20
N PRO A 33 -16.38 -2.18 -10.44
CA PRO A 33 -14.95 -2.39 -10.60
C PRO A 33 -14.18 -1.20 -10.07
N PHE A 34 -13.06 -1.47 -9.41
CA PHE A 34 -12.14 -0.43 -8.98
C PHE A 34 -11.24 -0.05 -10.16
N ASP A 35 -11.20 1.24 -10.51
CA ASP A 35 -10.39 1.75 -11.61
C ASP A 35 -9.06 2.28 -11.07
N THR A 36 -8.01 1.46 -11.12
CA THR A 36 -6.68 1.80 -10.63
C THR A 36 -6.10 3.01 -11.35
N GLN A 37 -6.30 3.12 -12.67
CA GLN A 37 -5.78 4.26 -13.44
C GLN A 37 -6.44 5.56 -13.02
N ARG A 38 -7.74 5.54 -12.80
CA ARG A 38 -8.48 6.69 -12.31
C ARG A 38 -8.03 7.07 -10.90
N PHE A 39 -7.79 6.07 -10.05
CA PHE A 39 -7.25 6.31 -8.70
C PHE A 39 -5.91 7.03 -8.76
N LEU A 40 -4.97 6.54 -9.55
CA LEU A 40 -3.62 7.13 -9.65
C LEU A 40 -3.67 8.56 -10.21
N ALA A 41 -4.50 8.78 -11.24
CA ALA A 41 -4.69 10.12 -11.80
C ALA A 41 -5.29 11.09 -10.78
N GLY A 42 -6.25 10.61 -9.98
CA GLY A 42 -6.86 11.41 -8.93
C GLY A 42 -5.89 11.72 -7.80
N LEU A 43 -5.03 10.78 -7.45
CA LEU A 43 -4.02 10.98 -6.42
C LEU A 43 -3.06 12.10 -6.81
N ASP A 44 -2.58 12.11 -8.05
CA ASP A 44 -1.69 13.15 -8.55
C ASP A 44 -2.35 14.53 -8.54
N ALA A 45 -3.66 14.59 -8.72
CA ALA A 45 -4.42 15.84 -8.76
C ALA A 45 -4.71 16.43 -7.37
N HIS A 46 -4.57 15.63 -6.29
CA HIS A 46 -4.91 16.09 -4.94
C HIS A 46 -3.73 16.77 -4.26
N ALA A 47 -4.03 17.87 -3.56
CA ALA A 47 -3.05 18.48 -2.66
C ALA A 47 -2.74 17.53 -1.49
N ALA A 48 -1.54 17.65 -0.91
CA ALA A 48 -1.09 16.77 0.18
C ALA A 48 -2.10 16.69 1.34
N ALA A 49 -2.77 17.81 1.66
CA ALA A 49 -3.76 17.86 2.74
C ALA A 49 -5.00 16.99 2.47
N LYS A 50 -5.30 16.70 1.20
CA LYS A 50 -6.46 15.91 0.79
C LYS A 50 -6.09 14.49 0.37
N ALA A 51 -4.80 14.22 0.22
CA ALA A 51 -4.34 12.90 -0.24
C ALA A 51 -4.65 11.80 0.78
N GLY A 52 -4.54 12.08 2.07
CA GLY A 52 -4.87 11.11 3.12
C GLY A 52 -6.30 10.59 3.03
N PRO A 53 -7.31 11.47 3.08
CA PRO A 53 -8.71 11.03 2.92
C PRO A 53 -8.98 10.34 1.59
N TYR A 54 -8.34 10.80 0.52
CA TYR A 54 -8.49 10.19 -0.79
C TYR A 54 -7.97 8.76 -0.80
N LEU A 55 -6.79 8.52 -0.21
CA LEU A 55 -6.20 7.20 -0.11
C LEU A 55 -7.04 6.27 0.78
N GLU A 56 -7.55 6.76 1.90
CA GLU A 56 -8.42 5.99 2.79
C GLU A 56 -9.68 5.54 2.05
N GLN A 57 -10.30 6.44 1.30
CA GLN A 57 -11.49 6.11 0.54
C GLN A 57 -11.19 5.10 -0.58
N ALA A 58 -10.08 5.27 -1.27
CA ALA A 58 -9.68 4.34 -2.32
C ALA A 58 -9.42 2.93 -1.77
N MET A 59 -8.85 2.84 -0.56
CA MET A 59 -8.62 1.56 0.12
C MET A 59 -9.95 0.84 0.38
N ILE A 60 -10.93 1.58 0.87
CA ILE A 60 -12.28 1.05 1.12
C ILE A 60 -12.92 0.59 -0.19
N ASP A 61 -12.84 1.42 -1.22
CA ASP A 61 -13.45 1.13 -2.52
C ASP A 61 -12.85 -0.12 -3.17
N ALA A 62 -11.52 -0.25 -3.14
CA ALA A 62 -10.83 -1.40 -3.70
C ALA A 62 -11.16 -2.68 -2.93
N GLU A 63 -11.25 -2.59 -1.61
CA GLU A 63 -11.62 -3.74 -0.77
C GLU A 63 -13.05 -4.16 -1.02
N ASN A 64 -13.98 -3.22 -1.10
CA ASN A 64 -15.38 -3.51 -1.39
C ASN A 64 -15.58 -4.12 -2.78
N ALA A 65 -14.76 -3.70 -3.74
CA ALA A 65 -14.79 -4.25 -5.09
C ALA A 65 -14.15 -5.64 -5.19
N GLY A 66 -13.47 -6.09 -4.14
CA GLY A 66 -12.75 -7.37 -4.17
C GLY A 66 -11.55 -7.36 -5.12
N ASP A 67 -11.04 -6.17 -5.44
CA ASP A 67 -9.91 -6.01 -6.36
C ASP A 67 -8.59 -6.00 -5.58
N ASP A 68 -8.00 -7.19 -5.41
CA ASP A 68 -6.76 -7.33 -4.64
C ASP A 68 -5.59 -6.58 -5.29
N ALA A 69 -5.48 -6.60 -6.60
CA ALA A 69 -4.42 -5.88 -7.30
C ALA A 69 -4.58 -4.37 -7.13
N GLY A 70 -5.80 -3.86 -7.24
CA GLY A 70 -6.11 -2.46 -6.98
C GLY A 70 -5.83 -2.07 -5.55
N LEU A 71 -6.24 -2.91 -4.59
CA LEU A 71 -5.98 -2.67 -3.17
C LEU A 71 -4.47 -2.63 -2.88
N LEU A 72 -3.70 -3.53 -3.46
CA LEU A 72 -2.24 -3.53 -3.27
C LEU A 72 -1.62 -2.24 -3.80
N THR A 73 -2.08 -1.74 -4.95
CA THR A 73 -1.63 -0.46 -5.50
C THR A 73 -1.92 0.68 -4.52
N VAL A 74 -3.13 0.73 -3.97
CA VAL A 74 -3.51 1.76 -2.99
C VAL A 74 -2.65 1.66 -1.73
N LEU A 75 -2.40 0.45 -1.23
CA LEU A 75 -1.56 0.25 -0.05
C LEU A 75 -0.13 0.71 -0.30
N ASN A 76 0.44 0.44 -1.47
CA ASN A 76 1.78 0.90 -1.82
C ASN A 76 1.87 2.44 -1.87
N GLU A 77 0.88 3.09 -2.47
CA GLU A 77 0.82 4.56 -2.48
C GLU A 77 0.67 5.12 -1.07
N THR A 78 -0.14 4.48 -0.24
CA THR A 78 -0.37 4.89 1.15
C THR A 78 0.93 4.78 1.96
N MET A 79 1.72 3.73 1.76
CA MET A 79 3.01 3.59 2.45
C MET A 79 3.93 4.79 2.18
N GLY A 80 4.02 5.20 0.93
CA GLY A 80 4.82 6.37 0.55
C GLY A 80 4.29 7.67 1.15
N PHE A 81 2.98 7.84 1.12
CA PHE A 81 2.34 9.05 1.66
C PHE A 81 2.51 9.14 3.18
N TYR A 82 2.21 8.07 3.93
CA TYR A 82 2.34 8.08 5.38
C TYR A 82 3.80 8.29 5.80
N ARG A 83 4.75 7.70 5.07
CA ARG A 83 6.17 7.94 5.32
C ARG A 83 6.50 9.43 5.17
N SER A 84 6.02 10.07 4.11
CA SER A 84 6.27 11.50 3.86
C SER A 84 5.65 12.40 4.92
N GLN A 85 4.56 11.95 5.55
CA GLN A 85 3.85 12.69 6.59
C GLN A 85 4.33 12.37 8.00
N GLY A 86 5.30 11.48 8.16
CA GLY A 86 5.78 11.05 9.46
C GLY A 86 4.79 10.19 10.25
N ARG A 87 3.78 9.63 9.59
CA ARG A 87 2.74 8.80 10.24
C ARG A 87 3.20 7.35 10.31
N HIS A 88 4.31 7.14 11.01
CA HIS A 88 5.03 5.86 10.98
C HIS A 88 4.30 4.73 11.70
N LYS A 89 3.61 5.03 12.79
CA LYS A 89 2.84 4.02 13.54
C LYS A 89 1.72 3.44 12.69
N GLU A 90 0.97 4.30 12.03
CA GLU A 90 -0.11 3.89 11.13
C GLU A 90 0.45 3.15 9.93
N ASN A 91 1.62 3.58 9.45
CA ASN A 91 2.26 2.97 8.30
C ASN A 91 2.71 1.53 8.58
N GLN A 92 3.08 1.20 9.80
CA GLN A 92 3.42 -0.19 10.16
C GLN A 92 2.24 -1.13 9.91
N TRP A 93 1.03 -0.68 10.20
CA TRP A 93 -0.17 -1.45 9.92
C TRP A 93 -0.40 -1.61 8.40
N ILE A 94 -0.19 -0.55 7.63
CA ILE A 94 -0.31 -0.59 6.16
C ILE A 94 0.72 -1.56 5.56
N VAL A 95 1.96 -1.50 6.04
CA VAL A 95 3.03 -2.40 5.61
C VAL A 95 2.63 -3.87 5.82
N GLN A 96 2.19 -4.18 7.03
CA GLN A 96 1.79 -5.55 7.35
C GLN A 96 0.65 -6.02 6.45
N ARG A 97 -0.35 -5.18 6.27
CA ARG A 97 -1.49 -5.51 5.43
C ARG A 97 -1.09 -5.73 3.96
N ALA A 98 -0.19 -4.90 3.44
CA ALA A 98 0.29 -5.03 2.07
C ALA A 98 1.06 -6.35 1.87
N LEU A 99 1.92 -6.71 2.83
CA LEU A 99 2.69 -7.96 2.76
C LEU A 99 1.78 -9.18 2.85
N GLU A 100 0.79 -9.17 3.74
CA GLU A 100 -0.19 -10.24 3.87
C GLU A 100 -1.02 -10.40 2.60
N LEU A 101 -1.48 -9.30 2.03
CA LEU A 101 -2.26 -9.30 0.79
C LEU A 101 -1.45 -9.86 -0.37
N ALA A 102 -0.22 -9.39 -0.54
CA ALA A 102 0.66 -9.84 -1.62
C ALA A 102 0.98 -11.34 -1.50
N THR A 103 1.18 -11.83 -0.27
CA THR A 103 1.40 -13.24 -0.02
C THR A 103 0.16 -14.06 -0.39
N ARG A 104 -1.02 -13.60 0.02
CA ARG A 104 -2.29 -14.26 -0.29
C ARG A 104 -2.57 -14.28 -1.79
N MET A 105 -2.17 -13.23 -2.50
CA MET A 105 -2.32 -13.15 -3.96
C MET A 105 -1.39 -14.10 -4.71
N GLY A 106 -0.37 -14.63 -4.04
CA GLY A 106 0.60 -15.52 -4.68
C GLY A 106 1.53 -14.84 -5.66
N ILE A 107 1.81 -13.55 -5.47
CA ILE A 107 2.65 -12.77 -6.39
C ILE A 107 4.13 -12.74 -5.99
N THR A 108 4.54 -13.56 -5.03
CA THR A 108 5.95 -13.68 -4.67
C THR A 108 6.77 -14.04 -5.92
N GLY A 109 7.91 -13.37 -6.10
CA GLY A 109 8.74 -13.56 -7.28
C GLY A 109 8.34 -12.69 -8.48
N THR A 110 7.36 -11.82 -8.34
CA THR A 110 6.99 -10.87 -9.38
C THR A 110 7.57 -9.48 -9.10
N GLU A 111 7.53 -8.61 -10.10
CA GLU A 111 7.95 -7.22 -9.96
C GLU A 111 7.09 -6.48 -8.93
N ALA A 112 5.78 -6.75 -8.90
CA ALA A 112 4.87 -6.16 -7.92
C ALA A 112 5.26 -6.54 -6.48
N TRP A 113 5.68 -7.77 -6.26
CA TRP A 113 6.20 -8.24 -4.97
C TRP A 113 7.45 -7.46 -4.57
N THR A 114 8.42 -7.34 -5.49
CA THR A 114 9.65 -6.60 -5.26
C THR A 114 9.37 -5.14 -4.89
N THR A 115 8.47 -4.48 -5.62
CA THR A 115 8.06 -3.10 -5.34
C THR A 115 7.46 -2.98 -3.94
N THR A 116 6.59 -3.91 -3.57
CA THR A 116 5.95 -3.93 -2.24
C THR A 116 7.00 -4.10 -1.14
N LEU A 117 7.96 -5.00 -1.33
CA LEU A 117 9.05 -5.20 -0.37
C LEU A 117 9.90 -3.94 -0.20
N ILE A 118 10.24 -3.25 -1.28
CA ILE A 118 11.03 -2.01 -1.22
C ILE A 118 10.26 -0.92 -0.45
N ASN A 119 8.99 -0.75 -0.75
CA ASN A 119 8.16 0.24 -0.06
C ASN A 119 8.01 -0.09 1.42
N ALA A 120 7.80 -1.36 1.74
CA ALA A 120 7.69 -1.82 3.12
C ALA A 120 8.99 -1.61 3.90
N ALA A 121 10.12 -1.96 3.29
CA ALA A 121 11.43 -1.79 3.91
C ALA A 121 11.74 -0.32 4.18
N THR A 122 11.44 0.55 3.23
CA THR A 122 11.64 1.99 3.36
C THR A 122 10.77 2.58 4.46
N ALA A 123 9.51 2.14 4.54
CA ALA A 123 8.59 2.57 5.59
C ALA A 123 9.06 2.13 6.98
N MET A 124 9.54 0.89 7.11
CA MET A 124 10.05 0.37 8.38
C MET A 124 11.32 1.08 8.83
N ARG A 125 12.21 1.40 7.88
CA ARG A 125 13.41 2.19 8.18
C ARG A 125 13.03 3.57 8.73
N ALA A 126 12.11 4.25 8.08
CA ALA A 126 11.63 5.56 8.53
C ALA A 126 10.98 5.48 9.91
N ALA A 127 10.36 4.35 10.24
CA ALA A 127 9.75 4.11 11.56
C ALA A 127 10.75 3.71 12.63
N GLY A 128 12.04 3.58 12.30
CA GLY A 128 13.06 3.16 13.23
C GLY A 128 13.14 1.64 13.46
N GLN A 129 12.40 0.87 12.69
CA GLN A 129 12.37 -0.60 12.76
C GLN A 129 13.46 -1.17 11.86
N TYR A 130 14.73 -0.96 12.26
CA TYR A 130 15.88 -1.24 11.39
C TYR A 130 16.07 -2.72 11.08
N ASP A 131 15.85 -3.60 12.06
CA ASP A 131 16.01 -5.05 11.85
C ASP A 131 14.99 -5.57 10.83
N GLN A 132 13.74 -5.14 10.95
CA GLN A 132 12.70 -5.51 10.01
C GLN A 132 12.96 -4.91 8.63
N SER A 133 13.43 -3.68 8.58
CA SER A 133 13.79 -3.00 7.34
C SER A 133 14.91 -3.74 6.62
N GLU A 134 15.96 -4.11 7.34
CA GLU A 134 17.08 -4.86 6.77
C GLU A 134 16.62 -6.18 6.16
N ASP A 135 15.80 -6.94 6.90
CA ASP A 135 15.27 -8.22 6.41
C ASP A 135 14.46 -8.03 5.13
N LEU A 136 13.60 -7.03 5.10
CA LEU A 136 12.78 -6.72 3.93
C LEU A 136 13.63 -6.27 2.73
N TYR A 137 14.67 -5.48 2.95
CA TYR A 137 15.59 -5.09 1.87
C TYR A 137 16.35 -6.28 1.32
N LYS A 138 16.75 -7.22 2.17
CA LYS A 138 17.43 -8.45 1.72
C LYS A 138 16.50 -9.29 0.86
N GLN A 139 15.25 -9.42 1.27
CA GLN A 139 14.24 -10.11 0.47
C GLN A 139 14.01 -9.41 -0.86
N ALA A 140 13.95 -8.07 -0.84
CA ALA A 140 13.77 -7.27 -2.03
C ALA A 140 14.96 -7.42 -2.98
N GLN A 141 16.19 -7.46 -2.45
CA GLN A 141 17.38 -7.66 -3.25
C GLN A 141 17.34 -9.02 -3.96
N ALA A 142 17.04 -10.08 -3.23
CA ALA A 142 16.94 -11.41 -3.81
C ALA A 142 15.86 -11.50 -4.88
N SER A 143 14.72 -10.83 -4.66
CA SER A 143 13.62 -10.77 -5.63
C SER A 143 13.99 -9.91 -6.84
N SER A 144 14.64 -8.76 -6.62
CA SER A 144 14.96 -7.82 -7.70
C SER A 144 16.01 -8.38 -8.68
N GLU A 145 16.94 -9.16 -8.19
CA GLU A 145 17.93 -9.81 -9.04
C GLU A 145 17.29 -10.75 -10.05
N ARG A 146 16.10 -11.28 -9.73
CA ARG A 146 15.36 -12.18 -10.61
C ARG A 146 14.31 -11.48 -11.46
N THR A 147 13.81 -10.31 -11.05
CA THR A 147 12.66 -9.66 -11.66
C THR A 147 12.96 -8.34 -12.33
N LEU A 148 14.05 -7.65 -11.96
CA LEU A 148 14.38 -6.32 -12.47
C LEU A 148 15.61 -6.39 -13.36
N ALA A 149 15.63 -5.57 -14.42
CA ALA A 149 16.79 -5.40 -15.26
C ALA A 149 17.93 -4.77 -14.45
N PRO A 150 19.22 -5.12 -14.72
CA PRO A 150 20.35 -4.53 -13.99
C PRO A 150 20.40 -3.01 -14.02
N SER A 151 19.82 -2.38 -15.04
CA SER A 151 19.78 -0.92 -15.20
C SER A 151 18.54 -0.28 -14.53
N ASP A 152 17.69 -1.06 -13.87
CA ASP A 152 16.48 -0.53 -13.27
C ASP A 152 16.80 0.39 -12.09
N ARG A 153 16.15 1.56 -12.06
CA ARG A 153 16.34 2.56 -11.01
C ARG A 153 16.03 2.04 -9.62
N ARG A 154 15.04 1.14 -9.53
CA ARG A 154 14.63 0.54 -8.23
C ARG A 154 15.75 -0.30 -7.65
N LEU A 155 16.51 -1.00 -8.49
CA LEU A 155 17.64 -1.80 -8.05
C LEU A 155 18.76 -0.92 -7.49
N ALA A 156 19.06 0.19 -8.16
CA ALA A 156 20.05 1.16 -7.67
C ALA A 156 19.62 1.78 -6.33
N ALA A 157 18.35 2.17 -6.23
CA ALA A 157 17.80 2.72 -4.99
C ALA A 157 17.85 1.71 -3.85
N LEU A 158 17.56 0.44 -4.14
CA LEU A 158 17.63 -0.64 -3.17
C LEU A 158 19.05 -0.83 -2.63
N HIS A 159 20.05 -0.88 -3.52
CA HIS A 159 21.45 -1.02 -3.12
C HIS A 159 21.90 0.15 -2.26
N ASN A 160 21.50 1.37 -2.62
CA ASN A 160 21.81 2.56 -1.86
C ASN A 160 21.18 2.53 -0.47
N ASN A 161 19.94 2.11 -0.36
CA ASN A 161 19.23 2.01 0.91
C ASN A 161 19.86 0.95 1.84
N LEU A 162 20.27 -0.18 1.28
CA LEU A 162 20.98 -1.21 2.06
C LEU A 162 22.32 -0.68 2.57
N SER A 163 23.06 0.04 1.73
CA SER A 163 24.32 0.65 2.12
C SER A 163 24.13 1.61 3.28
N MET A 164 23.06 2.41 3.27
CA MET A 164 22.74 3.35 4.34
C MET A 164 22.41 2.65 5.65
N LEU A 165 21.80 1.47 5.60
CA LEU A 165 21.52 0.69 6.83
C LEU A 165 22.78 0.21 7.53
N TYR A 166 23.82 -0.09 6.77
CA TYR A 166 25.09 -0.60 7.31
C TYR A 166 26.10 0.50 7.66
N SER A 167 25.74 1.74 7.41
CA SER A 167 26.63 2.88 7.70
C SER A 167 26.62 3.27 9.20
#